data_1be4040641b1fb0e5560ab6842f7ddc7
#
_entry.id   1be4040641b1fb0e5560ab6842f7ddc7
#
_cell.length_a   1.000
_cell.length_b   1.000
_cell.length_c   1.000
_cell.angle_alpha   90.00
_cell.angle_beta   90.00
_cell.angle_gamma   90.00
#
_symmetry.space_group_name_H-M   'P 1'
#
loop_
_entity.id
_entity.type
_entity.pdbx_description
1 polymer ?
#
loop_
_entity_poly.entity_id
_entity_poly.type
_entity_poly.pdbx_seq_one_letter_code
_entity_poly.pdbx_strand_id
1 'polypeptide(L)'
;SIRRQRQMCIRDRYNTAMMRRRIRHPALIMEMMEVGDSSRTDVALCYMGDRADKTLLKNVRDKIQSIDTDDLRMNQQSLAECLFKRKWYNPFPKFKFTERPDTASACLLEGKVVILVDNSPSAMILPTSVFDMIEEANDYYFPTLTSVYLKISRTLINLMTIFLTPVFLLFMQNPNWLPKVFAFVAVKDTVNIPLIYQLLMLEVAIDGLRLAALNTPSMLSTPLSVIAGLVMGEF
;
A
#
# COMPACT_ATOMS: atom_id res chain seq x y z
N SER A 1 21.85 -2.65 28.31
CA SER A 1 21.40 -1.51 27.49
C SER A 1 22.32 -1.23 26.31
N ILE A 2 23.65 -1.20 26.48
CA ILE A 2 24.64 -0.95 25.41
C ILE A 2 24.63 -2.05 24.31
N ARG A 3 24.38 -3.31 24.66
CA ARG A 3 24.22 -4.39 23.67
C ARG A 3 22.97 -4.21 22.78
N ARG A 4 21.86 -3.72 23.35
CA ARG A 4 20.65 -3.41 22.59
C ARG A 4 20.86 -2.23 21.64
N GLN A 5 21.53 -1.18 22.07
CA GLN A 5 21.88 -0.04 21.22
C GLN A 5 22.82 -0.44 20.07
N ARG A 6 23.82 -1.30 20.31
CA ARG A 6 24.67 -1.81 19.23
C ARG A 6 23.93 -2.71 18.24
N GLN A 7 22.97 -3.50 18.68
CA GLN A 7 22.13 -4.31 17.77
C GLN A 7 21.18 -3.45 16.95
N MET A 8 20.65 -2.35 17.48
CA MET A 8 19.83 -1.39 16.78
C MET A 8 20.59 -0.67 15.67
N CYS A 9 21.73 -0.06 15.97
CA CYS A 9 22.60 0.58 14.97
C CYS A 9 23.11 -0.38 13.88
N ILE A 10 23.24 -1.67 14.19
CA ILE A 10 23.63 -2.70 13.21
C ILE A 10 22.51 -2.95 12.20
N ARG A 11 21.23 -2.87 12.61
CA ARG A 11 20.09 -3.17 11.73
C ARG A 11 19.91 -2.11 10.64
N ASP A 12 20.14 -0.83 10.93
CA ASP A 12 20.02 0.24 9.94
C ASP A 12 21.22 0.33 9.02
N ARG A 13 22.41 0.18 9.56
CA ARG A 13 23.61 -0.02 8.74
C ARG A 13 23.47 -1.25 7.86
N TYR A 14 22.72 -2.26 8.31
CA TYR A 14 22.44 -3.45 7.52
C TYR A 14 21.50 -3.13 6.35
N ASN A 15 20.44 -2.35 6.54
CA ASN A 15 19.50 -1.96 5.49
C ASN A 15 20.16 -1.08 4.44
N THR A 16 20.92 -0.06 4.84
CA THR A 16 21.69 0.80 3.92
C THR A 16 22.79 0.01 3.21
N ALA A 17 23.48 -0.89 3.91
CA ALA A 17 24.49 -1.77 3.32
C ALA A 17 23.89 -2.76 2.31
N MET A 18 22.70 -3.30 2.58
CA MET A 18 22.00 -4.17 1.64
C MET A 18 21.61 -3.44 0.35
N MET A 19 21.14 -2.20 0.46
CA MET A 19 20.85 -1.36 -0.70
C MET A 19 22.12 -1.07 -1.50
N ARG A 20 23.20 -0.68 -0.83
CA ARG A 20 24.51 -0.42 -1.47
C ARG A 20 25.10 -1.68 -2.12
N ARG A 21 24.90 -2.84 -1.54
CA ARG A 21 25.34 -4.12 -2.10
C ARG A 21 24.57 -4.49 -3.38
N ARG A 22 23.29 -4.12 -3.46
CA ARG A 22 22.45 -4.37 -4.64
C ARG A 22 22.69 -3.35 -5.76
N ILE A 23 22.81 -2.07 -5.39
CA ILE A 23 23.05 -0.98 -6.33
C ILE A 23 24.51 -0.53 -6.15
N ARG A 24 25.39 -1.03 -7.01
CA ARG A 24 26.83 -0.68 -6.99
C ARG A 24 27.14 0.56 -7.83
N HIS A 25 26.12 1.30 -8.25
CA HIS A 25 26.27 2.48 -9.08
C HIS A 25 26.72 3.67 -8.24
N PRO A 26 27.72 4.48 -8.71
CA PRO A 26 28.23 5.63 -7.96
C PRO A 26 27.20 6.75 -7.76
N ALA A 27 26.17 6.84 -8.62
CA ALA A 27 25.10 7.80 -8.48
C ALA A 27 24.13 7.53 -7.31
N LEU A 28 24.25 6.38 -6.63
CA LEU A 28 23.47 6.12 -5.43
C LEU A 28 23.97 6.98 -4.27
N ILE A 29 23.17 7.91 -3.84
CA ILE A 29 23.41 8.81 -2.72
C ILE A 29 22.56 8.37 -1.54
N MET A 30 23.15 8.34 -0.37
CA MET A 30 22.51 8.05 0.91
C MET A 30 22.86 9.16 1.88
N GLU A 31 21.89 10.01 2.18
CA GLU A 31 22.04 11.11 3.15
C GLU A 31 21.47 10.66 4.49
N MET A 32 22.29 10.74 5.54
CA MET A 32 21.87 10.46 6.91
C MET A 32 21.45 11.77 7.56
N MET A 33 20.28 11.74 8.20
CA MET A 33 19.70 12.86 8.94
C MET A 33 19.17 12.36 10.27
N GLU A 34 19.26 13.19 11.30
CA GLU A 34 18.65 12.93 12.61
C GLU A 34 17.36 13.73 12.75
N VAL A 35 16.32 13.13 13.29
CA VAL A 35 15.00 13.73 13.47
C VAL A 35 14.52 13.55 14.91
N GLY A 36 13.96 14.62 15.48
CA GLY A 36 13.46 14.68 16.85
C GLY A 36 14.52 15.04 17.86
N ASP A 37 14.17 15.96 18.78
CA ASP A 37 15.10 16.47 19.77
C ASP A 37 15.46 15.44 20.84
N SER A 38 14.48 14.69 21.30
CA SER A 38 14.65 13.70 22.37
C SER A 38 14.94 12.30 21.83
N SER A 39 14.29 11.88 20.73
CA SER A 39 14.43 10.54 20.19
C SER A 39 15.69 10.37 19.31
N ARG A 40 16.16 11.46 18.67
CA ARG A 40 17.29 11.48 17.71
C ARG A 40 17.27 10.27 16.81
N THR A 41 16.13 10.09 16.12
CA THR A 41 15.94 8.94 15.23
C THR A 41 16.70 9.15 13.95
N ASP A 42 17.56 8.20 13.60
CA ASP A 42 18.29 8.21 12.34
C ASP A 42 17.37 7.96 11.16
N VAL A 43 17.42 8.83 10.17
CA VAL A 43 16.68 8.74 8.91
C VAL A 43 17.66 8.77 7.75
N ALA A 44 17.65 7.73 6.92
CA ALA A 44 18.45 7.68 5.72
C ALA A 44 17.60 7.97 4.48
N LEU A 45 17.92 9.04 3.77
CA LEU A 45 17.33 9.41 2.49
C LEU A 45 18.17 8.83 1.35
N CYS A 46 17.62 7.84 0.66
CA CYS A 46 18.30 7.13 -0.42
C CYS A 46 17.70 7.53 -1.77
N TYR A 47 18.53 7.90 -2.74
CA TYR A 47 18.10 8.26 -4.08
C TYR A 47 19.22 8.13 -5.13
N MET A 48 18.82 8.07 -6.40
CA MET A 48 19.78 8.11 -7.51
C MET A 48 19.98 9.57 -7.95
N GLY A 49 21.22 10.07 -7.86
CA GLY A 49 21.55 11.47 -8.14
C GLY A 49 21.31 11.90 -9.61
N ASP A 50 21.31 10.93 -10.53
CA ASP A 50 21.09 11.12 -11.96
C ASP A 50 19.62 11.04 -12.39
N ARG A 51 18.74 10.45 -11.55
CA ARG A 51 17.34 10.12 -11.92
C ARG A 51 16.30 10.76 -11.03
N ALA A 52 16.64 11.02 -9.77
CA ALA A 52 15.68 11.51 -8.80
C ALA A 52 15.27 12.96 -9.08
N ASP A 53 13.99 13.28 -8.89
CA ASP A 53 13.46 14.62 -9.00
C ASP A 53 14.05 15.52 -7.89
N LYS A 54 14.82 16.52 -8.31
CA LYS A 54 15.48 17.47 -7.40
C LYS A 54 14.48 18.31 -6.60
N THR A 55 13.31 18.60 -7.17
CA THR A 55 12.25 19.37 -6.52
C THR A 55 11.63 18.56 -5.37
N LEU A 56 11.35 17.29 -5.63
CA LEU A 56 10.86 16.36 -4.61
C LEU A 56 11.88 16.18 -3.49
N LEU A 57 13.16 15.96 -3.84
CA LEU A 57 14.23 15.79 -2.87
C LEU A 57 14.37 17.00 -1.95
N LYS A 58 14.37 18.22 -2.53
CA LYS A 58 14.43 19.45 -1.74
C LYS A 58 13.24 19.54 -0.78
N ASN A 59 12.02 19.34 -1.28
CA ASN A 59 10.81 19.38 -0.46
C ASN A 59 10.81 18.35 0.68
N VAL A 60 11.30 17.14 0.41
CA VAL A 60 11.39 16.09 1.44
C VAL A 60 12.45 16.45 2.47
N ARG A 61 13.63 16.91 2.04
CA ARG A 61 14.72 17.34 2.93
C ARG A 61 14.29 18.50 3.83
N ASP A 62 13.72 19.56 3.25
CA ASP A 62 13.27 20.73 3.98
C ASP A 62 12.20 20.34 5.02
N LYS A 63 11.32 19.42 4.67
CA LYS A 63 10.30 18.92 5.59
C LYS A 63 10.89 18.05 6.70
N ILE A 64 11.83 17.17 6.41
CA ILE A 64 12.51 16.36 7.44
C ILE A 64 13.22 17.27 8.44
N GLN A 65 13.92 18.29 7.95
CA GLN A 65 14.62 19.26 8.81
C GLN A 65 13.68 20.17 9.60
N SER A 66 12.46 20.41 9.12
CA SER A 66 11.46 21.24 9.79
C SER A 66 10.60 20.47 10.80
N ILE A 67 10.86 19.18 11.02
CA ILE A 67 10.15 18.38 12.03
C ILE A 67 10.68 18.76 13.41
N ASP A 68 9.89 19.56 14.11
CA ASP A 68 10.09 19.93 15.51
C ASP A 68 9.15 19.07 16.36
N THR A 69 9.51 17.82 16.57
CA THR A 69 8.70 16.87 17.34
C THR A 69 9.59 16.18 18.37
N ASP A 70 9.21 16.27 19.64
CA ASP A 70 10.01 15.73 20.75
C ASP A 70 10.21 14.21 20.68
N ASP A 71 9.23 13.47 20.10
CA ASP A 71 9.27 12.01 20.08
C ASP A 71 8.55 11.42 18.86
N LEU A 72 9.27 10.66 18.04
CA LEU A 72 8.71 9.85 16.96
C LEU A 72 8.28 8.47 17.50
N ARG A 73 7.15 8.41 18.20
CA ARG A 73 6.69 7.20 18.92
C ARG A 73 6.53 5.97 18.02
N MET A 74 6.04 6.16 16.82
CA MET A 74 5.81 5.09 15.83
C MET A 74 6.81 5.16 14.66
N ASN A 75 7.97 5.75 14.87
CA ASN A 75 9.08 5.88 13.92
C ASN A 75 8.61 6.24 12.50
N GLN A 76 8.50 5.25 11.64
CA GLN A 76 8.15 5.39 10.23
C GLN A 76 6.75 6.00 10.00
N GLN A 77 5.73 5.58 10.76
CA GLN A 77 4.36 6.10 10.62
C GLN A 77 4.28 7.55 11.07
N SER A 78 4.92 7.88 12.19
CA SER A 78 4.98 9.25 12.69
C SER A 78 5.73 10.17 11.72
N LEU A 79 6.83 9.70 11.14
CA LEU A 79 7.55 10.42 10.10
C LEU A 79 6.68 10.67 8.86
N ALA A 80 5.93 9.67 8.41
CA ALA A 80 5.03 9.79 7.27
C ALA A 80 3.95 10.86 7.49
N GLU A 81 3.38 10.93 8.70
CA GLU A 81 2.37 11.92 9.08
C GLU A 81 2.96 13.33 9.19
N CYS A 82 4.17 13.47 9.70
CA CYS A 82 4.89 14.75 9.76
C CYS A 82 5.24 15.26 8.35
N LEU A 83 5.72 14.39 7.46
CA LEU A 83 6.10 14.77 6.11
C LEU A 83 4.92 15.25 5.28
N PHE A 84 3.76 14.59 5.39
CA PHE A 84 2.60 14.93 4.59
C PHE A 84 1.31 14.79 5.41
N LYS A 85 0.73 15.91 5.81
CA LYS A 85 -0.57 15.94 6.48
C LYS A 85 -1.61 15.18 5.65
N ARG A 86 -2.25 14.20 6.27
CA ARG A 86 -3.32 13.41 5.62
C ARG A 86 -4.53 14.30 5.39
N LYS A 87 -4.96 14.41 4.13
CA LYS A 87 -6.21 15.11 3.77
C LYS A 87 -7.34 14.07 3.80
N TRP A 88 -8.38 14.31 4.59
CA TRP A 88 -9.48 13.36 4.79
C TRP A 88 -10.22 12.98 3.49
N TYR A 89 -10.24 13.87 2.49
CA TYR A 89 -10.88 13.63 1.20
C TYR A 89 -9.99 12.88 0.20
N ASN A 90 -8.73 12.63 0.52
CA ASN A 90 -7.83 11.89 -0.35
C ASN A 90 -7.55 10.50 0.25
N PRO A 91 -8.19 9.44 -0.25
CA PRO A 91 -8.00 8.07 0.25
C PRO A 91 -6.65 7.47 -0.16
N PHE A 92 -5.97 8.06 -1.17
CA PHE A 92 -4.74 7.50 -1.69
C PHE A 92 -3.54 7.80 -0.79
N PRO A 93 -2.76 6.78 -0.39
CA PRO A 93 -1.53 6.98 0.37
C PRO A 93 -0.49 7.68 -0.50
N LYS A 94 0.33 8.50 0.14
CA LYS A 94 1.42 9.23 -0.51
C LYS A 94 2.73 8.45 -0.51
N PHE A 95 2.78 7.39 0.27
CA PHE A 95 3.93 6.51 0.44
C PHE A 95 3.55 5.07 0.14
N LYS A 96 4.47 4.36 -0.51
CA LYS A 96 4.43 2.90 -0.59
C LYS A 96 5.41 2.37 0.45
N PHE A 97 4.96 1.43 1.28
CA PHE A 97 5.81 0.76 2.24
C PHE A 97 6.26 -0.60 1.72
N THR A 98 7.51 -0.95 1.93
CA THR A 98 8.03 -2.26 1.57
C THR A 98 9.07 -2.75 2.58
N GLU A 99 8.97 -4.02 2.96
CA GLU A 99 9.98 -4.70 3.79
C GLU A 99 11.04 -5.39 2.92
N ARG A 100 10.84 -5.39 1.61
CA ARG A 100 11.70 -6.08 0.65
C ARG A 100 12.74 -5.14 0.07
N PRO A 101 14.04 -5.38 0.32
CA PRO A 101 15.11 -4.54 -0.20
C PRO A 101 15.30 -4.65 -1.71
N ASP A 102 14.82 -5.72 -2.34
CA ASP A 102 14.79 -5.88 -3.79
C ASP A 102 13.82 -4.91 -4.45
N THR A 103 12.59 -4.82 -3.94
CA THR A 103 11.58 -3.86 -4.41
C THR A 103 12.04 -2.42 -4.20
N ALA A 104 12.61 -2.10 -3.02
CA ALA A 104 13.14 -0.77 -2.75
C ALA A 104 14.28 -0.40 -3.71
N SER A 105 15.17 -1.35 -4.01
CA SER A 105 16.25 -1.15 -4.97
C SER A 105 15.75 -0.93 -6.40
N ALA A 106 14.73 -1.68 -6.83
CA ALA A 106 14.11 -1.49 -8.14
C ALA A 106 13.49 -0.09 -8.27
N CYS A 107 12.74 0.35 -7.26
CA CYS A 107 12.16 1.69 -7.22
C CYS A 107 13.23 2.81 -7.23
N LEU A 108 14.39 2.62 -6.57
CA LEU A 108 15.50 3.56 -6.66
C LEU A 108 16.04 3.68 -8.09
N LEU A 109 16.17 2.56 -8.81
CA LEU A 109 16.62 2.56 -10.20
C LEU A 109 15.61 3.21 -11.16
N GLU A 110 14.33 3.22 -10.79
CA GLU A 110 13.26 3.96 -11.49
C GLU A 110 13.31 5.48 -11.22
N GLY A 111 14.15 5.95 -10.29
CA GLY A 111 14.29 7.36 -9.92
C GLY A 111 13.44 7.78 -8.73
N LYS A 112 12.80 6.84 -8.04
CA LYS A 112 12.06 7.11 -6.81
C LYS A 112 13.02 7.33 -5.64
N VAL A 113 12.51 7.96 -4.61
CA VAL A 113 13.23 8.24 -3.35
C VAL A 113 12.80 7.22 -2.31
N VAL A 114 13.75 6.65 -1.59
CA VAL A 114 13.52 5.69 -0.52
C VAL A 114 13.98 6.28 0.80
N ILE A 115 13.11 6.26 1.80
CA ILE A 115 13.42 6.72 3.15
C ILE A 115 13.46 5.50 4.06
N LEU A 116 14.57 5.31 4.74
CA LEU A 116 14.77 4.31 5.78
C LEU A 116 14.77 5.02 7.12
N VAL A 117 14.00 4.51 8.07
CA VAL A 117 13.88 5.06 9.42
C VAL A 117 14.40 4.05 10.41
N ASP A 118 15.20 4.49 11.38
CA ASP A 118 15.71 3.62 12.45
C ASP A 118 14.56 2.91 13.18
N ASN A 119 14.79 1.70 13.61
CA ASN A 119 13.82 0.83 14.29
C ASN A 119 12.55 0.53 13.49
N SER A 120 12.54 0.76 12.18
CA SER A 120 11.41 0.48 11.32
C SER A 120 11.68 -0.75 10.44
N PRO A 121 10.73 -1.70 10.35
CA PRO A 121 10.93 -2.91 9.54
C PRO A 121 10.84 -2.65 8.05
N SER A 122 10.23 -1.56 7.62
CA SER A 122 9.95 -1.28 6.22
C SER A 122 10.50 0.05 5.73
N ALA A 123 10.81 0.11 4.45
CA ALA A 123 11.24 1.31 3.73
C ALA A 123 10.02 2.07 3.19
N MET A 124 10.10 3.40 3.20
CA MET A 124 9.10 4.29 2.61
C MET A 124 9.57 4.72 1.23
N ILE A 125 8.72 4.61 0.23
CA ILE A 125 9.02 4.94 -1.17
C ILE A 125 8.16 6.12 -1.62
N LEU A 126 8.79 7.09 -2.29
CA LEU A 126 8.16 8.29 -2.87
C LEU A 126 8.71 8.56 -4.28
N PRO A 127 7.93 9.22 -5.14
CA PRO A 127 6.50 9.41 -5.07
C PRO A 127 5.77 8.10 -5.29
N THR A 128 4.50 8.02 -4.86
CA THR A 128 3.67 6.83 -5.09
C THR A 128 2.49 7.21 -5.96
N SER A 129 2.29 6.46 -7.04
CA SER A 129 1.11 6.53 -7.91
C SER A 129 0.10 5.45 -7.55
N VAL A 130 -1.14 5.59 -8.06
CA VAL A 130 -2.17 4.55 -7.90
C VAL A 130 -1.72 3.22 -8.52
N PHE A 131 -1.02 3.28 -9.64
CA PHE A 131 -0.48 2.09 -10.31
C PHE A 131 0.58 1.37 -9.48
N ASP A 132 1.43 2.12 -8.75
CA ASP A 132 2.42 1.54 -7.85
C ASP A 132 1.81 0.73 -6.70
N MET A 133 0.56 1.05 -6.33
CA MET A 133 -0.17 0.32 -5.30
C MET A 133 -0.75 -1.00 -5.78
N ILE A 134 -1.11 -1.06 -7.07
CA ILE A 134 -1.61 -2.28 -7.72
C ILE A 134 -0.47 -3.25 -8.00
N GLU A 135 0.75 -2.73 -8.09
CA GLU A 135 1.95 -3.48 -8.39
C GLU A 135 2.41 -4.34 -7.20
N GLU A 136 2.62 -5.63 -7.44
CA GLU A 136 3.12 -6.55 -6.43
C GLU A 136 4.64 -6.72 -6.56
N ALA A 137 5.32 -6.92 -5.43
CA ALA A 137 6.76 -7.12 -5.40
C ALA A 137 7.24 -8.33 -6.22
N ASN A 138 6.40 -9.34 -6.38
CA ASN A 138 6.71 -10.53 -7.17
C ASN A 138 6.71 -10.27 -8.68
N ASP A 139 6.07 -9.21 -9.16
CA ASP A 139 6.01 -8.87 -10.59
C ASP A 139 7.41 -8.61 -11.18
N TYR A 140 8.37 -8.18 -10.35
CA TYR A 140 9.77 -7.99 -10.77
C TYR A 140 10.53 -9.28 -11.07
N TYR A 141 10.02 -10.43 -10.63
CA TYR A 141 10.67 -11.73 -10.83
C TYR A 141 10.08 -12.53 -12.00
N PHE A 142 8.90 -12.14 -12.49
CA PHE A 142 8.27 -12.81 -13.61
C PHE A 142 8.86 -12.36 -14.97
N PRO A 143 8.80 -13.20 -15.98
CA PRO A 143 9.09 -12.79 -17.35
C PRO A 143 8.25 -11.57 -17.74
N THR A 144 8.80 -10.68 -18.56
CA THR A 144 8.18 -9.39 -18.90
C THR A 144 6.73 -9.52 -19.38
N LEU A 145 6.45 -10.52 -20.21
CA LEU A 145 5.11 -10.75 -20.75
C LEU A 145 4.11 -11.14 -19.66
N THR A 146 4.50 -12.02 -18.75
CA THR A 146 3.69 -12.45 -17.60
C THR A 146 3.45 -11.28 -16.63
N SER A 147 4.47 -10.50 -16.36
CA SER A 147 4.37 -9.32 -15.49
C SER A 147 3.38 -8.28 -16.04
N VAL A 148 3.48 -7.98 -17.34
CA VAL A 148 2.55 -7.06 -18.02
C VAL A 148 1.11 -7.59 -17.99
N TYR A 149 0.92 -8.88 -18.28
CA TYR A 149 -0.40 -9.52 -18.20
C TYR A 149 -1.02 -9.40 -16.80
N LEU A 150 -0.25 -9.69 -15.74
CA LEU A 150 -0.72 -9.60 -14.37
C LEU A 150 -1.08 -8.16 -13.98
N LYS A 151 -0.27 -7.18 -14.37
CA LYS A 151 -0.54 -5.75 -14.13
C LYS A 151 -1.84 -5.30 -14.82
N ILE A 152 -2.04 -5.66 -16.08
CA ILE A 152 -3.25 -5.34 -16.82
C ILE A 152 -4.47 -6.02 -16.18
N SER A 153 -4.36 -7.31 -15.84
CA SER A 153 -5.46 -8.05 -15.21
C SER A 153 -5.87 -7.43 -13.87
N ARG A 154 -4.91 -7.07 -12.99
CA ARG A 154 -5.20 -6.40 -11.72
C ARG A 154 -5.85 -5.04 -11.93
N THR A 155 -5.36 -4.26 -12.89
CA THR A 155 -5.94 -2.95 -13.22
C THR A 155 -7.38 -3.11 -13.72
N LEU A 156 -7.63 -4.09 -14.57
CA LEU A 156 -8.98 -4.39 -15.09
C LEU A 156 -9.91 -4.82 -13.94
N ILE A 157 -9.46 -5.72 -13.05
CA ILE A 157 -10.25 -6.18 -11.90
C ILE A 157 -10.59 -5.00 -10.99
N ASN A 158 -9.62 -4.12 -10.66
CA ASN A 158 -9.88 -2.94 -9.84
C ASN A 158 -10.90 -2.00 -10.49
N LEU A 159 -10.77 -1.78 -11.78
CA LEU A 159 -11.71 -0.96 -12.55
C LEU A 159 -13.12 -1.59 -12.55
N MET A 160 -13.20 -2.91 -12.79
CA MET A 160 -14.45 -3.65 -12.70
C MET A 160 -15.09 -3.55 -11.33
N THR A 161 -14.31 -3.70 -10.25
CA THR A 161 -14.81 -3.61 -8.87
C THR A 161 -15.43 -2.24 -8.58
N ILE A 162 -14.82 -1.16 -9.06
CA ILE A 162 -15.36 0.20 -8.86
C ILE A 162 -16.65 0.43 -9.64
N PHE A 163 -16.74 -0.05 -10.87
CA PHE A 163 -17.89 0.26 -11.75
C PHE A 163 -19.01 -0.77 -11.70
N LEU A 164 -18.71 -2.02 -11.33
CA LEU A 164 -19.70 -3.11 -11.38
C LEU A 164 -20.91 -2.84 -10.48
N THR A 165 -20.68 -2.45 -9.23
CA THR A 165 -21.76 -2.21 -8.26
C THR A 165 -22.66 -1.04 -8.67
N PRO A 166 -22.16 0.16 -9.04
CA PRO A 166 -23.01 1.25 -9.52
C PRO A 166 -23.77 0.90 -10.80
N VAL A 167 -23.13 0.21 -11.75
CA VAL A 167 -23.78 -0.20 -13.00
C VAL A 167 -24.87 -1.23 -12.75
N PHE A 168 -24.63 -2.18 -11.86
CA PHE A 168 -25.65 -3.15 -11.43
C PHE A 168 -26.86 -2.45 -10.83
N LEU A 169 -26.66 -1.52 -9.89
CA LEU A 169 -27.77 -0.74 -9.29
C LEU A 169 -28.53 0.07 -10.33
N LEU A 170 -27.84 0.66 -11.30
CA LEU A 170 -28.45 1.43 -12.38
C LEU A 170 -29.35 0.56 -13.25
N PHE A 171 -28.92 -0.66 -13.59
CA PHE A 171 -29.74 -1.60 -14.35
C PHE A 171 -30.94 -2.13 -13.56
N MET A 172 -30.80 -2.30 -12.25
CA MET A 172 -31.91 -2.71 -11.39
C MET A 172 -32.98 -1.61 -11.27
N GLN A 173 -32.56 -0.33 -11.26
CA GLN A 173 -33.50 0.81 -11.27
C GLN A 173 -34.19 1.00 -12.62
N ASN A 174 -33.49 0.64 -13.72
CA ASN A 174 -33.98 0.80 -15.09
C ASN A 174 -33.94 -0.53 -15.86
N PRO A 175 -34.87 -1.46 -15.61
CA PRO A 175 -34.88 -2.80 -16.24
C PRO A 175 -34.91 -2.77 -17.78
N ASN A 176 -35.45 -1.68 -18.37
CA ASN A 176 -35.52 -1.50 -19.81
C ASN A 176 -34.17 -1.31 -20.50
N TRP A 177 -33.13 -0.92 -19.73
CA TRP A 177 -31.78 -0.73 -20.24
C TRP A 177 -30.95 -2.02 -20.20
N LEU A 178 -31.49 -3.06 -19.54
CA LEU A 178 -30.77 -4.31 -19.38
C LEU A 178 -30.75 -5.07 -20.73
N PRO A 179 -29.58 -5.36 -21.31
CA PRO A 179 -29.45 -6.18 -22.49
C PRO A 179 -30.03 -7.57 -22.24
N LYS A 180 -30.68 -8.17 -23.22
CA LYS A 180 -31.32 -9.50 -23.12
C LYS A 180 -30.33 -10.59 -22.64
N VAL A 181 -29.06 -10.43 -22.97
CA VAL A 181 -27.97 -11.35 -22.54
C VAL A 181 -27.80 -11.37 -21.03
N PHE A 182 -28.04 -10.25 -20.34
CA PHE A 182 -27.93 -10.10 -18.89
C PHE A 182 -29.26 -10.20 -18.15
N ALA A 183 -30.35 -10.61 -18.82
CA ALA A 183 -31.69 -10.71 -18.21
C ALA A 183 -31.72 -11.67 -16.99
N PHE A 184 -30.77 -12.61 -16.90
CA PHE A 184 -30.64 -13.53 -15.76
C PHE A 184 -30.16 -12.82 -14.46
N VAL A 185 -29.56 -11.63 -14.57
CA VAL A 185 -29.08 -10.85 -13.42
C VAL A 185 -30.20 -10.08 -12.74
N ALA A 186 -31.37 -9.94 -13.42
CA ALA A 186 -32.51 -9.21 -12.87
C ALA A 186 -33.04 -9.90 -11.62
N VAL A 187 -33.08 -9.18 -10.49
CA VAL A 187 -33.64 -9.67 -9.25
C VAL A 187 -35.16 -9.78 -9.43
N LYS A 188 -35.67 -11.00 -9.28
CA LYS A 188 -37.11 -11.32 -9.49
C LYS A 188 -37.92 -11.20 -8.21
N ASP A 189 -37.28 -11.38 -7.07
CA ASP A 189 -37.94 -11.36 -5.77
C ASP A 189 -37.95 -9.95 -5.19
N THR A 190 -39.14 -9.45 -4.92
CA THR A 190 -39.32 -8.14 -4.30
C THR A 190 -39.30 -8.29 -2.78
N VAL A 191 -38.13 -7.99 -2.21
CA VAL A 191 -38.02 -7.81 -0.77
C VAL A 191 -38.38 -6.36 -0.43
N ASN A 192 -39.05 -6.15 0.71
CA ASN A 192 -39.50 -4.81 1.16
C ASN A 192 -38.35 -3.82 1.44
N ILE A 193 -37.11 -4.25 1.34
CA ILE A 193 -35.90 -3.44 1.58
C ILE A 193 -35.32 -3.03 0.22
N PRO A 194 -35.05 -1.74 -0.04
CA PRO A 194 -34.36 -1.29 -1.25
C PRO A 194 -33.02 -2.02 -1.46
N LEU A 195 -32.75 -2.41 -2.69
CA LEU A 195 -31.59 -3.21 -3.09
C LEU A 195 -30.24 -2.61 -2.63
N ILE A 196 -30.14 -1.28 -2.59
CA ILE A 196 -28.95 -0.58 -2.13
C ILE A 196 -28.61 -0.90 -0.67
N TYR A 197 -29.62 -1.01 0.21
CA TYR A 197 -29.39 -1.36 1.61
C TYR A 197 -29.02 -2.83 1.77
N GLN A 198 -29.58 -3.72 0.95
CA GLN A 198 -29.23 -5.14 0.93
C GLN A 198 -27.74 -5.32 0.55
N LEU A 199 -27.29 -4.64 -0.51
CA LEU A 199 -25.89 -4.65 -0.92
C LEU A 199 -24.97 -4.06 0.14
N LEU A 200 -25.35 -2.96 0.77
CA LEU A 200 -24.57 -2.33 1.82
C LEU A 200 -24.43 -3.24 3.06
N MET A 201 -25.52 -3.91 3.46
CA MET A 201 -25.47 -4.90 4.54
C MET A 201 -24.56 -6.07 4.20
N LEU A 202 -24.61 -6.56 2.97
CA LEU A 202 -23.74 -7.63 2.49
C LEU A 202 -22.27 -7.20 2.53
N GLU A 203 -21.96 -6.01 2.05
CA GLU A 203 -20.60 -5.45 2.06
C GLU A 203 -20.04 -5.32 3.48
N VAL A 204 -20.83 -4.77 4.41
CA VAL A 204 -20.46 -4.69 5.83
C VAL A 204 -20.27 -6.07 6.45
N ALA A 205 -21.08 -7.05 6.09
CA ALA A 205 -20.93 -8.43 6.57
C ALA A 205 -19.63 -9.08 6.05
N ILE A 206 -19.30 -8.88 4.77
CA ILE A 206 -18.06 -9.37 4.17
C ILE A 206 -16.84 -8.72 4.84
N ASP A 207 -16.85 -7.40 5.06
CA ASP A 207 -15.78 -6.69 5.75
C ASP A 207 -15.65 -7.13 7.21
N GLY A 208 -16.77 -7.37 7.89
CA GLY A 208 -16.78 -7.93 9.25
C GLY A 208 -16.13 -9.32 9.31
N LEU A 209 -16.43 -10.19 8.36
CA LEU A 209 -15.80 -11.50 8.23
C LEU A 209 -14.30 -11.38 7.93
N ARG A 210 -13.91 -10.46 7.08
CA ARG A 210 -12.49 -10.17 6.76
C ARG A 210 -11.73 -9.72 8.01
N LEU A 211 -12.32 -8.81 8.80
CA LEU A 211 -11.72 -8.36 10.06
C LEU A 211 -11.61 -9.50 11.08
N ALA A 212 -12.63 -10.36 11.19
CA ALA A 212 -12.58 -11.53 12.02
C ALA A 212 -11.48 -12.52 11.59
N ALA A 213 -11.31 -12.72 10.28
CA ALA A 213 -10.27 -13.58 9.73
C ALA A 213 -8.85 -13.10 10.05
N LEU A 214 -8.62 -11.79 10.13
CA LEU A 214 -7.32 -11.22 10.50
C LEU A 214 -6.92 -11.54 11.96
N ASN A 215 -7.90 -11.73 12.84
CA ASN A 215 -7.69 -12.02 14.26
C ASN A 215 -7.69 -13.51 14.58
N THR A 216 -7.96 -14.37 13.60
CA THR A 216 -7.96 -15.83 13.79
C THR A 216 -6.63 -16.45 13.36
N PRO A 217 -6.20 -17.57 14.01
CA PRO A 217 -5.03 -18.32 13.55
C PRO A 217 -5.22 -18.76 12.09
N SER A 218 -4.12 -18.75 11.32
CA SER A 218 -4.11 -19.06 9.89
C SER A 218 -4.74 -20.42 9.52
N MET A 219 -4.72 -21.38 10.45
CA MET A 219 -5.33 -22.70 10.26
C MET A 219 -6.87 -22.64 10.17
N LEU A 220 -7.51 -21.64 10.78
CA LEU A 220 -8.97 -21.49 10.81
C LEU A 220 -9.49 -20.48 9.80
N SER A 221 -8.62 -19.62 9.25
CA SER A 221 -9.02 -18.57 8.31
C SER A 221 -9.55 -19.14 6.98
N THR A 222 -8.93 -20.18 6.46
CA THR A 222 -9.35 -20.81 5.18
C THR A 222 -10.72 -21.50 5.30
N PRO A 223 -10.99 -22.38 6.29
CA PRO A 223 -12.32 -22.96 6.47
C PRO A 223 -13.40 -21.90 6.69
N LEU A 224 -13.11 -20.88 7.49
CA LEU A 224 -14.04 -19.79 7.77
C LEU A 224 -14.44 -19.02 6.48
N SER A 225 -13.47 -18.73 5.62
CA SER A 225 -13.71 -18.04 4.34
C SER A 225 -14.57 -18.88 3.38
N VAL A 226 -14.37 -20.21 3.37
CA VAL A 226 -15.16 -21.13 2.54
C VAL A 226 -16.61 -21.20 3.05
N ILE A 227 -16.80 -21.39 4.37
CA ILE A 227 -18.13 -21.42 4.98
C ILE A 227 -18.86 -20.10 4.77
N ALA A 228 -18.17 -18.97 4.97
CA ALA A 228 -18.74 -17.65 4.74
C ALA A 228 -19.18 -17.47 3.29
N GLY A 229 -18.36 -17.90 2.31
CA GLY A 229 -18.69 -17.86 0.90
C GLY A 229 -19.90 -18.73 0.53
N LEU A 230 -20.05 -19.91 1.13
CA LEU A 230 -21.21 -20.78 0.93
C LEU A 230 -22.48 -20.18 1.52
N VAL A 231 -22.43 -19.70 2.76
CA VAL A 231 -23.59 -19.08 3.42
C VAL A 231 -24.04 -17.83 2.69
N MET A 232 -23.12 -16.99 2.20
CA MET A 232 -23.46 -15.80 1.42
C MET A 232 -23.96 -16.11 0.00
N GLY A 233 -23.60 -17.28 -0.55
CA GLY A 233 -24.06 -17.71 -1.86
C GLY A 233 -25.47 -18.31 -1.88
N GLU A 234 -26.02 -18.64 -0.69
CA GLU A 234 -27.41 -19.12 -0.55
C GLU A 234 -28.43 -17.99 -0.38
N PHE A 235 -27.97 -16.78 -0.07
CA PHE A 235 -28.80 -15.57 0.04
C PHE A 235 -28.72 -14.75 -1.24
#